data_7da6f28b8dba8a53119fa61ccf0703e9
#
_entry.id   7da6f28b8dba8a53119fa61ccf0703e9
#
_cell.length_a   1.000
_cell.length_b   1.000
_cell.length_c   1.000
_cell.angle_alpha   90.00
_cell.angle_beta   90.00
_cell.angle_gamma   90.00
#
_symmetry.space_group_name_H-M   'P 1'
#
loop_
_entity.id
_entity.type
_entity.pdbx_description
1 polymer ?
#
loop_
_entity_poly.entity_id
_entity_poly.type
_entity_poly.pdbx_seq_one_letter_code
_entity_poly.pdbx_strand_id
1 'polypeptide(L)'
;MTALAAAGAPLVPSIAHRATPTTARQERKLGFALVGLGSLSTNQLAPALQKTRHCRLAGIVTGTPAKAVQWKAKYGIPDKSIYDYETMSRMADNPDIDVVYIVTPNALHARDTIKAARAGKHVFCEKPMEVTTARCQQMVDECKKANRQLGIGYRCRFEPHNLEMLRIAQEKELGEVRLIESGFGFSIGDPTQWRLKHELAGGGPLMDVGIYSIQAAEMVAGQYPSAVAAMTTKTDPVKFREVEESMTYELKFPNGISASCTTTYKVNGFNRITAYADRGSFGLTPAFSYGGIRGWRSDRKELPGTDVDQFAIEMDDFARCIIENKPTSVPGEMGLRDVRTMMALYEAARTGRVVRIA
;
A
#
# COMPACT_ATOMS: atom_id res chain seq x y z
N MET A 1 -80.88 42.87 -2.21
CA MET A 1 -81.05 42.31 -0.87
C MET A 1 -80.87 40.80 -0.95
N THR A 2 -79.70 40.31 -0.59
CA THR A 2 -79.50 38.88 -0.33
C THR A 2 -78.17 38.74 0.40
N ALA A 3 -78.23 38.29 1.66
CA ALA A 3 -77.10 38.09 2.53
C ALA A 3 -76.37 36.79 2.17
N LEU A 4 -75.04 36.83 2.05
CA LEU A 4 -74.19 35.66 1.94
C LEU A 4 -73.68 35.29 3.33
N ALA A 5 -74.00 34.09 3.75
CA ALA A 5 -73.50 33.47 4.95
C ALA A 5 -72.06 32.94 4.73
N ALA A 6 -71.15 33.30 5.61
CA ALA A 6 -69.78 32.76 5.63
C ALA A 6 -69.74 31.44 6.40
N ALA A 7 -69.34 30.38 5.70
CA ALA A 7 -69.10 29.06 6.32
C ALA A 7 -67.68 28.99 6.89
N GLY A 8 -67.56 28.74 8.19
CA GLY A 8 -66.29 28.54 8.90
C GLY A 8 -65.64 27.19 8.54
N ALA A 9 -64.36 27.19 8.20
CA ALA A 9 -63.56 26.00 8.01
C ALA A 9 -63.03 25.45 9.38
N PRO A 10 -62.97 24.14 9.59
CA PRO A 10 -62.47 23.58 10.84
C PRO A 10 -60.97 23.65 10.92
N LEU A 11 -60.45 24.10 12.07
CA LEU A 11 -59.05 24.08 12.47
C LEU A 11 -58.57 22.62 12.69
N VAL A 12 -57.64 22.15 11.83
CA VAL A 12 -56.95 20.88 12.03
C VAL A 12 -55.75 21.11 12.96
N PRO A 13 -55.57 20.39 14.07
CA PRO A 13 -54.44 20.55 14.95
C PRO A 13 -53.18 20.01 14.26
N SER A 14 -52.17 20.88 14.09
CA SER A 14 -50.85 20.54 13.60
C SER A 14 -50.12 19.70 14.65
N ILE A 15 -49.90 18.40 14.38
CA ILE A 15 -49.09 17.54 15.21
C ILE A 15 -47.63 17.84 14.83
N ALA A 16 -46.96 18.64 15.64
CA ALA A 16 -45.55 18.86 15.54
C ALA A 16 -44.80 17.55 15.85
N HIS A 17 -44.34 16.87 14.83
CA HIS A 17 -43.39 15.76 14.97
C HIS A 17 -42.08 16.35 15.53
N ARG A 18 -41.88 16.16 16.82
CA ARG A 18 -40.54 16.36 17.45
C ARG A 18 -39.62 15.30 16.87
N ALA A 19 -38.77 15.72 15.90
CA ALA A 19 -37.64 14.93 15.46
C ALA A 19 -36.72 14.72 16.66
N THR A 20 -36.68 13.52 17.19
CA THR A 20 -35.65 13.09 18.15
C THR A 20 -34.32 13.19 17.45
N PRO A 21 -33.33 13.92 18.00
CA PRO A 21 -31.99 13.91 17.40
C PRO A 21 -31.46 12.49 17.51
N THR A 22 -31.31 11.85 16.38
CA THR A 22 -30.57 10.59 16.26
C THR A 22 -29.13 10.95 16.58
N THR A 23 -28.69 10.70 17.82
CA THR A 23 -27.28 10.77 18.19
C THR A 23 -26.58 9.79 17.23
N ALA A 24 -25.79 10.34 16.28
CA ALA A 24 -24.96 9.55 15.41
C ALA A 24 -24.10 8.65 16.32
N ARG A 25 -24.40 7.35 16.30
CA ARG A 25 -23.62 6.35 17.02
C ARG A 25 -22.20 6.48 16.51
N GLN A 26 -21.30 6.96 17.35
CA GLN A 26 -19.89 7.09 16.98
C GLN A 26 -19.43 5.68 16.56
N GLU A 27 -19.17 5.50 15.26
CA GLU A 27 -18.79 4.20 14.73
C GLU A 27 -17.51 3.75 15.41
N ARG A 28 -17.49 2.51 15.89
CA ARG A 28 -16.33 1.93 16.56
C ARG A 28 -15.17 1.87 15.58
N LYS A 29 -14.05 2.53 15.90
CA LYS A 29 -12.81 2.38 15.15
C LYS A 29 -12.32 0.93 15.16
N LEU A 30 -11.95 0.40 14.01
CA LEU A 30 -11.37 -0.94 13.91
C LEU A 30 -10.01 -1.01 14.61
N GLY A 31 -9.79 -2.05 15.39
CA GLY A 31 -8.53 -2.29 16.08
C GLY A 31 -7.49 -2.92 15.17
N PHE A 32 -6.37 -2.23 14.97
CA PHE A 32 -5.20 -2.74 14.24
C PHE A 32 -4.15 -3.29 15.21
N ALA A 33 -3.63 -4.48 14.92
CA ALA A 33 -2.45 -5.03 15.59
C ALA A 33 -1.25 -4.98 14.62
N LEU A 34 -0.14 -4.35 15.03
CA LEU A 34 1.09 -4.30 14.23
C LEU A 34 1.97 -5.52 14.52
N VAL A 35 2.32 -6.26 13.47
CA VAL A 35 3.21 -7.43 13.53
C VAL A 35 4.60 -7.07 13.01
N GLY A 36 5.59 -7.03 13.91
CA GLY A 36 6.93 -6.55 13.60
C GLY A 36 7.11 -5.07 13.94
N LEU A 37 7.84 -4.80 15.04
CA LEU A 37 8.08 -3.45 15.54
C LEU A 37 9.44 -2.92 15.07
N GLY A 38 9.61 -2.86 13.74
CA GLY A 38 10.79 -2.27 13.09
C GLY A 38 10.69 -0.75 12.92
N SER A 39 11.60 -0.20 12.12
CA SER A 39 11.65 1.26 11.85
C SER A 39 10.35 1.78 11.23
N LEU A 40 9.76 1.06 10.27
CA LEU A 40 8.50 1.47 9.62
C LEU A 40 7.35 1.55 10.63
N SER A 41 7.15 0.50 11.42
CA SER A 41 6.12 0.49 12.46
C SER A 41 6.31 1.61 13.48
N THR A 42 7.57 1.86 13.91
CA THR A 42 7.88 2.84 14.95
C THR A 42 7.76 4.29 14.47
N ASN A 43 8.24 4.57 13.25
CA ASN A 43 8.41 5.93 12.76
C ASN A 43 7.28 6.39 11.84
N GLN A 44 6.50 5.46 11.27
CA GLN A 44 5.44 5.76 10.33
C GLN A 44 4.07 5.22 10.79
N LEU A 45 3.90 3.91 10.94
CA LEU A 45 2.58 3.31 11.09
C LEU A 45 1.93 3.62 12.45
N ALA A 46 2.66 3.51 13.55
CA ALA A 46 2.10 3.81 14.85
C ALA A 46 1.76 5.31 15.03
N PRO A 47 2.59 6.28 14.57
CA PRO A 47 2.18 7.68 14.49
C PRO A 47 0.99 7.93 13.57
N ALA A 48 0.92 7.27 12.40
CA ALA A 48 -0.20 7.39 11.48
C ALA A 48 -1.52 6.89 12.09
N LEU A 49 -1.50 5.77 12.83
CA LEU A 49 -2.66 5.23 13.54
C LEU A 49 -3.24 6.19 14.59
N GLN A 50 -2.46 7.18 15.08
CA GLN A 50 -2.99 8.23 15.95
C GLN A 50 -3.80 9.30 15.19
N LYS A 51 -3.66 9.36 13.85
CA LYS A 51 -4.33 10.33 12.97
C LYS A 51 -5.53 9.74 12.22
N THR A 52 -5.70 8.42 12.25
CA THR A 52 -6.77 7.72 11.54
C THR A 52 -8.15 8.02 12.11
N ARG A 53 -9.17 7.99 11.24
CA ARG A 53 -10.58 8.22 11.57
C ARG A 53 -11.32 6.92 11.86
N HIS A 54 -11.04 5.85 11.09
CA HIS A 54 -11.78 4.60 11.10
C HIS A 54 -11.05 3.46 11.80
N CYS A 55 -9.78 3.63 12.16
CA CYS A 55 -9.01 2.62 12.87
C CYS A 55 -8.18 3.20 14.03
N ARG A 56 -7.62 2.31 14.85
CA ARG A 56 -6.78 2.64 15.99
C ARG A 56 -5.74 1.55 16.23
N LEU A 57 -4.62 1.88 16.85
CA LEU A 57 -3.67 0.88 17.35
C LEU A 57 -4.30 0.15 18.55
N ALA A 58 -4.47 -1.16 18.44
CA ALA A 58 -5.13 -1.99 19.44
C ALA A 58 -4.25 -3.12 19.98
N GLY A 59 -3.20 -3.52 19.26
CA GLY A 59 -2.31 -4.60 19.68
C GLY A 59 -0.97 -4.57 18.96
N ILE A 60 -0.05 -5.38 19.46
CA ILE A 60 1.29 -5.55 18.88
C ILE A 60 1.76 -7.00 18.94
N VAL A 61 2.62 -7.36 17.97
CA VAL A 61 3.37 -8.61 17.96
C VAL A 61 4.86 -8.31 17.83
N THR A 62 5.66 -8.79 18.77
CA THR A 62 7.12 -8.62 18.74
C THR A 62 7.83 -9.77 19.45
N GLY A 63 8.97 -10.21 18.90
CA GLY A 63 9.87 -11.14 19.57
C GLY A 63 10.83 -10.48 20.57
N THR A 64 10.70 -9.16 20.80
CA THR A 64 11.61 -8.40 21.68
C THR A 64 10.84 -7.88 22.90
N PRO A 65 10.96 -8.50 24.09
CA PRO A 65 10.22 -8.09 25.30
C PRO A 65 10.39 -6.62 25.67
N ALA A 66 11.60 -6.07 25.53
CA ALA A 66 11.86 -4.65 25.82
C ALA A 66 11.04 -3.70 24.92
N LYS A 67 10.85 -4.05 23.65
CA LYS A 67 9.96 -3.28 22.75
C LYS A 67 8.51 -3.37 23.18
N ALA A 68 8.04 -4.54 23.63
CA ALA A 68 6.68 -4.69 24.14
C ALA A 68 6.41 -3.75 25.31
N VAL A 69 7.32 -3.68 26.28
CA VAL A 69 7.23 -2.76 27.44
C VAL A 69 7.17 -1.30 26.99
N GLN A 70 8.08 -0.89 26.09
CA GLN A 70 8.12 0.49 25.57
C GLN A 70 6.83 0.87 24.85
N TRP A 71 6.32 -0.01 23.97
CA TRP A 71 5.11 0.24 23.20
C TRP A 71 3.85 0.25 24.07
N LYS A 72 3.77 -0.67 25.06
CA LYS A 72 2.71 -0.66 26.07
C LYS A 72 2.63 0.70 26.77
N ALA A 73 3.75 1.20 27.27
CA ALA A 73 3.82 2.47 27.99
C ALA A 73 3.47 3.66 27.05
N LYS A 74 4.00 3.65 25.83
CA LYS A 74 3.83 4.76 24.88
C LYS A 74 2.42 4.89 24.32
N TYR A 75 1.75 3.76 24.03
CA TYR A 75 0.48 3.73 23.31
C TYR A 75 -0.70 3.21 24.15
N GLY A 76 -0.47 2.87 25.42
CA GLY A 76 -1.53 2.39 26.30
C GLY A 76 -2.08 1.01 25.93
N ILE A 77 -1.25 0.13 25.32
CA ILE A 77 -1.68 -1.18 24.83
C ILE A 77 -1.91 -2.11 26.04
N PRO A 78 -3.11 -2.71 26.18
CA PRO A 78 -3.38 -3.63 27.29
C PRO A 78 -2.58 -4.96 27.14
N ASP A 79 -2.21 -5.59 28.26
CA ASP A 79 -1.41 -6.82 28.26
C ASP A 79 -2.04 -7.92 27.40
N LYS A 80 -3.37 -8.07 27.42
CA LYS A 80 -4.11 -9.04 26.60
C LYS A 80 -3.95 -8.84 25.09
N SER A 81 -3.42 -7.68 24.65
CA SER A 81 -3.21 -7.32 23.25
C SER A 81 -1.72 -7.28 22.84
N ILE A 82 -0.85 -7.82 23.68
CA ILE A 82 0.59 -7.95 23.43
C ILE A 82 0.92 -9.42 23.19
N TYR A 83 1.48 -9.71 22.02
CA TYR A 83 1.78 -11.06 21.57
C TYR A 83 3.24 -11.16 21.09
N ASP A 84 3.74 -12.37 21.06
CA ASP A 84 4.90 -12.77 20.28
C ASP A 84 4.46 -13.53 19.00
N TYR A 85 5.41 -13.94 18.17
CA TYR A 85 5.12 -14.65 16.92
C TYR A 85 4.53 -16.06 17.14
N GLU A 86 4.71 -16.66 18.31
CA GLU A 86 4.13 -17.98 18.64
C GLU A 86 2.70 -17.84 19.17
N THR A 87 2.46 -16.79 19.94
CA THR A 87 1.18 -16.57 20.61
C THR A 87 0.19 -15.71 19.80
N MET A 88 0.58 -15.15 18.63
CA MET A 88 -0.28 -14.27 17.85
C MET A 88 -1.60 -14.93 17.40
N SER A 89 -1.67 -16.25 17.31
CA SER A 89 -2.93 -16.98 17.02
C SER A 89 -4.01 -16.75 18.08
N ARG A 90 -3.64 -16.41 19.34
CA ARG A 90 -4.58 -16.07 20.42
C ARG A 90 -5.35 -14.77 20.15
N MET A 91 -4.99 -14.00 19.11
CA MET A 91 -5.79 -12.87 18.67
C MET A 91 -7.22 -13.29 18.27
N ALA A 92 -7.44 -14.58 17.96
CA ALA A 92 -8.77 -15.11 17.67
C ALA A 92 -9.78 -14.74 18.76
N ASP A 93 -9.36 -14.79 20.01
CA ASP A 93 -10.21 -14.55 21.19
C ASP A 93 -10.23 -13.06 21.61
N ASN A 94 -9.54 -12.19 20.89
CA ASN A 94 -9.50 -10.76 21.23
C ASN A 94 -10.42 -9.94 20.32
N PRO A 95 -11.60 -9.50 20.84
CA PRO A 95 -12.55 -8.71 20.05
C PRO A 95 -12.11 -7.26 19.81
N ASP A 96 -11.04 -6.80 20.48
CA ASP A 96 -10.49 -5.47 20.28
C ASP A 96 -9.62 -5.36 19.01
N ILE A 97 -9.24 -6.51 18.42
CA ILE A 97 -8.42 -6.60 17.19
C ILE A 97 -9.29 -7.08 16.04
N ASP A 98 -9.42 -6.25 15.01
CA ASP A 98 -10.17 -6.53 13.78
C ASP A 98 -9.23 -6.82 12.61
N VAL A 99 -8.09 -6.13 12.56
CA VAL A 99 -7.11 -6.16 11.47
C VAL A 99 -5.72 -6.43 12.03
N VAL A 100 -4.97 -7.27 11.35
CA VAL A 100 -3.55 -7.52 11.62
C VAL A 100 -2.72 -6.94 10.49
N TYR A 101 -1.84 -5.99 10.80
CA TYR A 101 -0.95 -5.36 9.84
C TYR A 101 0.44 -6.00 9.92
N ILE A 102 0.81 -6.73 8.86
CA ILE A 102 2.07 -7.47 8.76
C ILE A 102 3.17 -6.54 8.26
N VAL A 103 4.24 -6.39 9.06
CA VAL A 103 5.37 -5.48 8.82
C VAL A 103 6.71 -6.19 9.12
N THR A 104 6.74 -7.48 8.99
CA THR A 104 7.93 -8.34 9.13
C THR A 104 8.79 -8.29 7.84
N PRO A 105 9.99 -8.88 7.81
CA PRO A 105 10.72 -9.07 6.55
C PRO A 105 9.91 -9.87 5.53
N ASN A 106 10.10 -9.57 4.24
CA ASN A 106 9.27 -10.03 3.11
C ASN A 106 8.95 -11.53 3.14
N ALA A 107 9.95 -12.38 3.36
CA ALA A 107 9.79 -13.84 3.37
C ALA A 107 8.97 -14.40 4.55
N LEU A 108 8.61 -13.55 5.51
CA LEU A 108 7.79 -13.91 6.67
C LEU A 108 6.33 -13.48 6.49
N HIS A 109 6.02 -12.71 5.46
CA HIS A 109 4.68 -12.16 5.22
C HIS A 109 3.62 -13.26 5.10
N ALA A 110 3.90 -14.32 4.32
CA ALA A 110 2.94 -15.41 4.15
C ALA A 110 2.65 -16.15 5.47
N ARG A 111 3.70 -16.48 6.24
CA ARG A 111 3.55 -17.13 7.53
C ARG A 111 2.61 -16.34 8.46
N ASP A 112 2.88 -15.05 8.58
CA ASP A 112 2.18 -14.18 9.54
C ASP A 112 0.76 -13.83 9.04
N THR A 113 0.58 -13.62 7.73
CA THR A 113 -0.73 -13.44 7.10
C THR A 113 -1.63 -14.67 7.31
N ILE A 114 -1.11 -15.87 7.07
CA ILE A 114 -1.88 -17.11 7.22
C ILE A 114 -2.29 -17.32 8.69
N LYS A 115 -1.38 -17.04 9.64
CA LYS A 115 -1.71 -17.10 11.09
C LYS A 115 -2.84 -16.12 11.44
N ALA A 116 -2.76 -14.88 10.95
CA ALA A 116 -3.76 -13.84 11.21
C ALA A 116 -5.14 -14.18 10.58
N ALA A 117 -5.15 -14.64 9.32
CA ALA A 117 -6.36 -15.05 8.64
C ALA A 117 -7.07 -16.22 9.35
N ARG A 118 -6.30 -17.24 9.78
CA ARG A 118 -6.80 -18.39 10.57
C ARG A 118 -7.32 -17.98 11.95
N ALA A 119 -6.78 -16.90 12.52
CA ALA A 119 -7.32 -16.28 13.73
C ALA A 119 -8.59 -15.43 13.46
N GLY A 120 -9.14 -15.46 12.25
CA GLY A 120 -10.37 -14.77 11.87
C GLY A 120 -10.21 -13.26 11.72
N LYS A 121 -9.00 -12.74 11.54
CA LYS A 121 -8.72 -11.30 11.39
C LYS A 121 -8.57 -10.93 9.92
N HIS A 122 -8.99 -9.71 9.55
CA HIS A 122 -8.61 -9.11 8.28
C HIS A 122 -7.10 -8.84 8.28
N VAL A 123 -6.46 -8.87 7.12
CA VAL A 123 -5.02 -8.71 7.02
C VAL A 123 -4.68 -7.53 6.12
N PHE A 124 -3.82 -6.65 6.61
CA PHE A 124 -3.13 -5.67 5.82
C PHE A 124 -1.64 -6.02 5.83
N CYS A 125 -1.00 -6.13 4.66
CA CYS A 125 0.37 -6.63 4.56
C CYS A 125 1.24 -5.62 3.82
N GLU A 126 2.43 -5.32 4.35
CA GLU A 126 3.40 -4.49 3.64
C GLU A 126 3.80 -5.08 2.29
N LYS A 127 4.19 -4.17 1.40
CA LYS A 127 4.80 -4.52 0.11
C LYS A 127 6.31 -4.86 0.30
N PRO A 128 6.90 -5.70 -0.54
CA PRO A 128 6.22 -6.60 -1.47
C PRO A 128 5.43 -7.66 -0.72
N MET A 129 4.35 -8.14 -1.33
CA MET A 129 3.44 -9.07 -0.68
C MET A 129 4.15 -10.30 -0.09
N GLU A 130 5.11 -10.85 -0.84
CA GLU A 130 5.97 -11.96 -0.42
C GLU A 130 7.14 -12.12 -1.42
N VAL A 131 7.99 -13.11 -1.26
CA VAL A 131 9.17 -13.34 -2.10
C VAL A 131 8.94 -14.35 -3.24
N THR A 132 7.80 -15.05 -3.24
CA THR A 132 7.41 -15.99 -4.31
C THR A 132 5.93 -15.90 -4.63
N THR A 133 5.59 -16.13 -5.91
CA THR A 133 4.18 -16.16 -6.37
C THR A 133 3.37 -17.26 -5.70
N ALA A 134 3.97 -18.43 -5.43
CA ALA A 134 3.28 -19.54 -4.77
C ALA A 134 2.84 -19.17 -3.35
N ARG A 135 3.69 -18.49 -2.59
CA ARG A 135 3.35 -18.02 -1.23
C ARG A 135 2.34 -16.88 -1.26
N CYS A 136 2.43 -15.96 -2.24
CA CYS A 136 1.40 -14.95 -2.45
C CYS A 136 0.03 -15.58 -2.70
N GLN A 137 -0.04 -16.63 -3.55
CA GLN A 137 -1.28 -17.35 -3.81
C GLN A 137 -1.83 -17.99 -2.52
N GLN A 138 -0.97 -18.60 -1.70
CA GLN A 138 -1.38 -19.15 -0.40
C GLN A 138 -1.99 -18.09 0.52
N MET A 139 -1.42 -16.87 0.56
CA MET A 139 -1.97 -15.76 1.35
C MET A 139 -3.38 -15.40 0.88
N VAL A 140 -3.58 -15.28 -0.44
CA VAL A 140 -4.89 -14.98 -1.04
C VAL A 140 -5.90 -16.08 -0.68
N ASP A 141 -5.52 -17.34 -0.87
CA ASP A 141 -6.42 -18.48 -0.66
C ASP A 141 -6.84 -18.63 0.80
N GLU A 142 -5.88 -18.48 1.75
CA GLU A 142 -6.18 -18.57 3.19
C GLU A 142 -7.06 -17.42 3.68
N CYS A 143 -6.84 -16.19 3.19
CA CYS A 143 -7.71 -15.07 3.53
C CYS A 143 -9.13 -15.26 2.96
N LYS A 144 -9.26 -15.74 1.71
CA LYS A 144 -10.56 -16.10 1.11
C LYS A 144 -11.26 -17.19 1.89
N LYS A 145 -10.55 -18.26 2.23
CA LYS A 145 -11.07 -19.38 3.03
C LYS A 145 -11.58 -18.92 4.40
N ALA A 146 -10.89 -17.97 5.02
CA ALA A 146 -11.30 -17.39 6.29
C ALA A 146 -12.44 -16.35 6.15
N ASN A 147 -12.86 -16.00 4.94
CA ASN A 147 -13.77 -14.90 4.64
C ASN A 147 -13.25 -13.57 5.24
N ARG A 148 -11.96 -13.28 5.00
CA ARG A 148 -11.30 -12.07 5.46
C ARG A 148 -10.63 -11.36 4.28
N GLN A 149 -10.62 -10.03 4.31
CA GLN A 149 -9.94 -9.24 3.29
C GLN A 149 -8.43 -9.28 3.52
N LEU A 150 -7.69 -9.30 2.41
CA LEU A 150 -6.24 -9.10 2.35
C LEU A 150 -5.97 -7.85 1.52
N GLY A 151 -5.47 -6.80 2.18
CA GLY A 151 -4.98 -5.58 1.53
C GLY A 151 -3.46 -5.52 1.55
N ILE A 152 -2.87 -4.85 0.55
CA ILE A 152 -1.42 -4.65 0.45
C ILE A 152 -1.09 -3.17 0.65
N GLY A 153 -0.03 -2.86 1.42
CA GLY A 153 0.40 -1.52 1.78
C GLY A 153 1.01 -0.75 0.61
N TYR A 154 0.19 -0.33 -0.34
CA TYR A 154 0.57 0.46 -1.50
C TYR A 154 0.27 1.94 -1.29
N ARG A 155 0.93 2.55 -0.31
CA ARG A 155 0.68 3.93 0.15
C ARG A 155 0.62 4.98 -0.96
N CYS A 156 1.44 4.84 -2.03
CA CYS A 156 1.43 5.78 -3.15
C CYS A 156 0.11 5.77 -3.95
N ARG A 157 -0.70 4.71 -3.85
CA ARG A 157 -2.02 4.65 -4.48
C ARG A 157 -3.07 5.53 -3.77
N PHE A 158 -2.73 6.08 -2.63
CA PHE A 158 -3.58 6.95 -1.81
C PHE A 158 -3.02 8.38 -1.72
N GLU A 159 -1.87 8.62 -2.36
CA GLU A 159 -1.17 9.89 -2.30
C GLU A 159 -1.68 10.84 -3.40
N PRO A 160 -2.08 12.09 -3.06
CA PRO A 160 -2.78 12.98 -3.98
C PRO A 160 -2.05 13.30 -5.30
N HIS A 161 -0.71 13.50 -5.27
CA HIS A 161 0.03 13.78 -6.50
C HIS A 161 0.10 12.55 -7.42
N ASN A 162 0.21 11.35 -6.87
CA ASN A 162 0.16 10.11 -7.64
C ASN A 162 -1.24 9.89 -8.24
N LEU A 163 -2.30 10.20 -7.50
CA LEU A 163 -3.68 10.15 -8.01
C LEU A 163 -3.93 11.18 -9.11
N GLU A 164 -3.39 12.38 -8.97
CA GLU A 164 -3.52 13.41 -10.01
C GLU A 164 -2.73 13.04 -11.28
N MET A 165 -1.53 12.47 -11.13
CA MET A 165 -0.77 11.93 -12.24
C MET A 165 -1.55 10.83 -12.99
N LEU A 166 -2.20 9.93 -12.25
CA LEU A 166 -3.09 8.91 -12.80
C LEU A 166 -4.25 9.54 -13.58
N ARG A 167 -4.92 10.55 -13.00
CA ARG A 167 -6.05 11.25 -13.64
C ARG A 167 -5.62 11.90 -14.96
N ILE A 168 -4.49 12.63 -14.98
CA ILE A 168 -3.95 13.26 -16.20
C ILE A 168 -3.71 12.22 -17.30
N ALA A 169 -3.17 11.04 -16.93
CA ALA A 169 -2.94 9.95 -17.88
C ALA A 169 -4.25 9.36 -18.41
N GLN A 170 -5.21 9.08 -17.54
CA GLN A 170 -6.50 8.45 -17.91
C GLN A 170 -7.39 9.41 -18.74
N GLU A 171 -7.43 10.67 -18.39
CA GLU A 171 -8.18 11.70 -19.12
C GLU A 171 -7.45 12.18 -20.39
N LYS A 172 -6.21 11.69 -20.62
CA LYS A 172 -5.40 12.00 -21.80
C LYS A 172 -5.21 13.50 -22.02
N GLU A 173 -5.06 14.26 -20.94
CA GLU A 173 -4.99 15.72 -21.01
C GLU A 173 -3.84 16.23 -21.91
N LEU A 174 -2.72 15.51 -21.95
CA LEU A 174 -1.60 15.75 -22.83
C LEU A 174 -1.51 14.76 -24.00
N GLY A 175 -2.60 14.07 -24.33
CA GLY A 175 -2.66 13.02 -25.33
C GLY A 175 -2.36 11.63 -24.75
N GLU A 176 -2.21 10.64 -25.63
CA GLU A 176 -1.88 9.28 -25.23
C GLU A 176 -0.47 9.22 -24.65
N VAL A 177 -0.31 8.59 -23.49
CA VAL A 177 1.01 8.27 -22.96
C VAL A 177 1.69 7.24 -23.87
N ARG A 178 2.97 7.49 -24.21
CA ARG A 178 3.75 6.62 -25.09
C ARG A 178 4.92 5.96 -24.37
N LEU A 179 5.54 6.69 -23.44
CA LEU A 179 6.73 6.24 -22.72
C LEU A 179 6.62 6.67 -21.26
N ILE A 180 7.15 5.83 -20.37
CA ILE A 180 7.28 6.13 -18.95
C ILE A 180 8.74 5.92 -18.54
N GLU A 181 9.30 6.84 -17.79
CA GLU A 181 10.60 6.69 -17.12
C GLU A 181 10.38 6.74 -15.61
N SER A 182 10.91 5.79 -14.86
CA SER A 182 10.78 5.79 -13.41
C SER A 182 12.03 5.26 -12.73
N GLY A 183 12.27 5.74 -11.51
CA GLY A 183 13.34 5.19 -10.71
C GLY A 183 13.26 5.57 -9.25
N PHE A 184 13.68 4.60 -8.42
CA PHE A 184 13.81 4.81 -6.99
C PHE A 184 15.05 4.10 -6.45
N GLY A 185 15.85 4.83 -5.68
CA GLY A 185 17.04 4.31 -5.05
C GLY A 185 17.46 5.12 -3.82
N PHE A 186 18.19 4.45 -2.95
CA PHE A 186 18.84 5.06 -1.80
C PHE A 186 20.14 4.32 -1.48
N SER A 187 21.06 4.98 -0.78
CA SER A 187 22.29 4.33 -0.33
C SER A 187 21.99 3.53 0.94
N ILE A 188 22.00 2.18 0.81
CA ILE A 188 21.82 1.30 1.97
C ILE A 188 23.11 1.28 2.81
N GLY A 189 23.01 1.64 4.09
CA GLY A 189 24.17 1.81 4.97
C GLY A 189 24.68 0.49 5.55
N ASP A 190 23.98 -0.02 6.54
CA ASP A 190 24.36 -1.20 7.32
C ASP A 190 24.41 -2.48 6.46
N PRO A 191 25.59 -3.13 6.31
CA PRO A 191 25.72 -4.36 5.52
C PRO A 191 25.10 -5.60 6.17
N THR A 192 24.68 -5.53 7.43
CA THR A 192 24.13 -6.67 8.18
C THR A 192 22.60 -6.74 8.14
N GLN A 193 21.94 -5.69 7.65
CA GLN A 193 20.49 -5.63 7.66
C GLN A 193 19.82 -6.68 6.75
N TRP A 194 18.64 -7.11 7.13
CA TRP A 194 17.89 -8.18 6.50
C TRP A 194 17.62 -7.97 4.99
N ARG A 195 17.57 -6.72 4.50
CA ARG A 195 17.38 -6.38 3.08
C ARG A 195 18.50 -6.87 2.18
N LEU A 196 19.67 -7.14 2.76
CA LEU A 196 20.84 -7.70 2.05
C LEU A 196 20.93 -9.23 2.19
N LYS A 197 19.95 -9.88 2.84
CA LYS A 197 19.84 -11.32 2.99
C LYS A 197 18.76 -11.85 2.06
N HIS A 198 19.17 -12.58 1.02
CA HIS A 198 18.23 -13.11 0.02
C HIS A 198 17.10 -13.95 0.65
N GLU A 199 17.43 -14.76 1.65
CA GLU A 199 16.47 -15.60 2.38
C GLU A 199 15.31 -14.79 2.98
N LEU A 200 15.56 -13.58 3.46
CA LEU A 200 14.57 -12.73 4.11
C LEU A 200 13.93 -11.70 3.15
N ALA A 201 14.73 -11.18 2.22
CA ALA A 201 14.31 -10.10 1.34
C ALA A 201 13.74 -10.59 0.00
N GLY A 202 14.16 -11.77 -0.48
CA GLY A 202 13.81 -12.32 -1.80
C GLY A 202 14.57 -11.67 -2.96
N GLY A 203 15.38 -10.66 -2.69
CA GLY A 203 16.16 -9.88 -3.64
C GLY A 203 16.59 -8.54 -3.03
N GLY A 204 17.20 -7.68 -3.84
CA GLY A 204 17.70 -6.39 -3.43
C GLY A 204 16.71 -5.24 -3.66
N PRO A 205 17.19 -4.12 -4.29
CA PRO A 205 16.39 -2.92 -4.48
C PRO A 205 15.14 -3.13 -5.35
N LEU A 206 15.08 -4.16 -6.21
CA LEU A 206 13.85 -4.44 -6.96
C LEU A 206 12.69 -4.75 -6.01
N MET A 207 12.91 -5.64 -5.05
CA MET A 207 11.89 -6.05 -4.08
C MET A 207 11.49 -4.90 -3.15
N ASP A 208 12.46 -4.10 -2.69
CA ASP A 208 12.20 -3.07 -1.68
C ASP A 208 11.65 -1.77 -2.30
N VAL A 209 12.32 -1.21 -3.30
CA VAL A 209 11.99 0.11 -3.86
C VAL A 209 11.65 0.08 -5.36
N GLY A 210 12.10 -0.91 -6.12
CA GLY A 210 11.72 -1.05 -7.53
C GLY A 210 10.23 -1.29 -7.74
N ILE A 211 9.57 -1.93 -6.78
CA ILE A 211 8.11 -2.14 -6.78
C ILE A 211 7.32 -0.81 -6.87
N TYR A 212 7.84 0.31 -6.34
CA TYR A 212 7.20 1.62 -6.49
C TYR A 212 7.17 2.07 -7.95
N SER A 213 8.27 1.86 -8.67
CA SER A 213 8.33 2.17 -10.11
C SER A 213 7.42 1.27 -10.94
N ILE A 214 7.31 -0.03 -10.59
CA ILE A 214 6.36 -0.97 -11.22
C ILE A 214 4.94 -0.48 -11.02
N GLN A 215 4.53 -0.25 -9.77
CA GLN A 215 3.18 0.22 -9.43
C GLN A 215 2.84 1.55 -10.09
N ALA A 216 3.75 2.51 -10.11
CA ALA A 216 3.52 3.81 -10.73
C ALA A 216 3.40 3.70 -12.25
N ALA A 217 4.22 2.86 -12.90
CA ALA A 217 4.10 2.60 -14.33
C ALA A 217 2.77 1.90 -14.69
N GLU A 218 2.34 0.93 -13.90
CA GLU A 218 1.03 0.26 -14.06
C GLU A 218 -0.14 1.23 -13.88
N MET A 219 -0.06 2.13 -12.90
CA MET A 219 -1.09 3.16 -12.70
C MET A 219 -1.19 4.09 -13.91
N VAL A 220 -0.07 4.58 -14.41
CA VAL A 220 -0.03 5.49 -15.56
C VAL A 220 -0.43 4.79 -16.86
N ALA A 221 0.03 3.56 -17.08
CA ALA A 221 -0.34 2.77 -18.26
C ALA A 221 -1.80 2.28 -18.22
N GLY A 222 -2.42 2.22 -17.03
CA GLY A 222 -3.76 1.67 -16.82
C GLY A 222 -3.86 0.17 -17.06
N GLN A 223 -2.74 -0.53 -17.15
CA GLN A 223 -2.64 -1.96 -17.47
C GLN A 223 -1.46 -2.60 -16.75
N TYR A 224 -1.43 -3.93 -16.73
CA TYR A 224 -0.29 -4.71 -16.25
C TYR A 224 0.67 -5.03 -17.40
N PRO A 225 1.98 -5.16 -17.14
CA PRO A 225 2.94 -5.47 -18.17
C PRO A 225 2.75 -6.90 -18.71
N SER A 226 2.89 -7.06 -20.02
CA SER A 226 2.81 -8.37 -20.70
C SER A 226 4.17 -9.01 -20.99
N ALA A 227 5.25 -8.22 -20.92
CA ALA A 227 6.61 -8.70 -21.09
C ALA A 227 7.60 -7.77 -20.40
N VAL A 228 8.75 -8.31 -20.01
CA VAL A 228 9.80 -7.58 -19.30
C VAL A 228 11.19 -7.96 -19.81
N ALA A 229 12.14 -7.02 -19.68
CA ALA A 229 13.58 -7.24 -19.83
C ALA A 229 14.32 -6.59 -18.66
N ALA A 230 15.45 -7.13 -18.24
CA ALA A 230 16.19 -6.58 -17.12
C ALA A 230 17.68 -6.90 -17.15
N MET A 231 18.47 -6.03 -16.50
CA MET A 231 19.89 -6.23 -16.26
C MET A 231 20.23 -5.79 -14.83
N THR A 232 21.02 -6.60 -14.14
CA THR A 232 21.53 -6.28 -12.80
C THR A 232 22.99 -5.85 -12.85
N THR A 233 23.40 -4.99 -11.92
CA THR A 233 24.80 -4.57 -11.75
C THR A 233 25.20 -4.67 -10.28
N LYS A 234 26.51 -4.92 -10.03
CA LYS A 234 27.14 -4.94 -8.71
C LYS A 234 28.54 -4.30 -8.81
N THR A 235 28.77 -3.23 -8.10
CA THR A 235 30.09 -2.60 -7.94
C THR A 235 30.76 -2.98 -6.61
N ASP A 236 29.98 -3.45 -5.64
CA ASP A 236 30.43 -3.94 -4.34
C ASP A 236 29.93 -5.40 -4.13
N PRO A 237 30.67 -6.40 -4.64
CA PRO A 237 30.25 -7.80 -4.57
C PRO A 237 30.28 -8.37 -3.15
N VAL A 238 30.98 -7.74 -2.21
CA VAL A 238 31.04 -8.17 -0.80
C VAL A 238 29.74 -7.80 -0.09
N LYS A 239 29.35 -6.53 -0.17
CA LYS A 239 28.13 -6.03 0.45
C LYS A 239 26.88 -6.62 -0.19
N PHE A 240 26.83 -6.69 -1.51
CA PHE A 240 25.70 -7.22 -2.28
C PHE A 240 25.89 -8.68 -2.69
N ARG A 241 26.56 -9.49 -1.85
CA ARG A 241 26.83 -10.90 -2.16
C ARG A 241 25.59 -11.68 -2.51
N GLU A 242 24.50 -11.48 -1.75
CA GLU A 242 23.28 -12.29 -1.84
C GLU A 242 22.19 -11.66 -2.70
N VAL A 243 22.26 -10.36 -2.98
CA VAL A 243 21.24 -9.61 -3.73
C VAL A 243 21.88 -8.72 -4.79
N GLU A 244 21.12 -8.20 -5.73
CA GLU A 244 21.58 -7.18 -6.66
C GLU A 244 21.81 -5.84 -5.94
N GLU A 245 22.78 -5.04 -6.44
CA GLU A 245 23.00 -3.66 -6.00
C GLU A 245 22.07 -2.70 -6.75
N SER A 246 21.90 -2.95 -8.04
CA SER A 246 21.05 -2.17 -8.92
C SER A 246 20.42 -3.06 -9.99
N MET A 247 19.24 -2.66 -10.47
CA MET A 247 18.58 -3.25 -11.63
C MET A 247 18.01 -2.16 -12.53
N THR A 248 18.32 -2.24 -13.83
CA THR A 248 17.65 -1.49 -14.88
C THR A 248 16.72 -2.46 -15.63
N TYR A 249 15.48 -2.03 -15.90
CA TYR A 249 14.48 -2.92 -16.48
C TYR A 249 13.46 -2.19 -17.34
N GLU A 250 12.89 -2.92 -18.29
CA GLU A 250 11.83 -2.48 -19.18
C GLU A 250 10.54 -3.26 -18.90
N LEU A 251 9.42 -2.54 -18.89
CA LEU A 251 8.07 -3.09 -18.83
C LEU A 251 7.36 -2.78 -20.14
N LYS A 252 6.84 -3.79 -20.82
CA LYS A 252 6.02 -3.64 -22.03
C LYS A 252 4.56 -3.87 -21.69
N PHE A 253 3.71 -2.91 -22.00
CA PHE A 253 2.26 -3.00 -21.78
C PHE A 253 1.50 -3.39 -23.05
N PRO A 254 0.33 -4.08 -22.92
CA PRO A 254 -0.48 -4.51 -24.07
C PRO A 254 -0.96 -3.34 -24.95
N ASN A 255 -1.18 -2.16 -24.38
CA ASN A 255 -1.58 -0.95 -25.12
C ASN A 255 -0.44 -0.26 -25.89
N GLY A 256 0.77 -0.87 -25.90
CA GLY A 256 1.92 -0.35 -26.64
C GLY A 256 2.81 0.61 -25.85
N ILE A 257 2.41 1.03 -24.64
CA ILE A 257 3.27 1.80 -23.74
C ILE A 257 4.47 0.95 -23.32
N SER A 258 5.63 1.58 -23.17
CA SER A 258 6.79 0.98 -22.51
C SER A 258 7.22 1.83 -21.33
N ALA A 259 7.77 1.18 -20.28
CA ALA A 259 8.35 1.87 -19.15
C ALA A 259 9.80 1.43 -18.95
N SER A 260 10.72 2.42 -18.94
CA SER A 260 12.12 2.22 -18.60
C SER A 260 12.33 2.58 -17.14
N CYS A 261 12.80 1.64 -16.34
CA CYS A 261 12.88 1.77 -14.89
C CYS A 261 14.27 1.41 -14.36
N THR A 262 14.67 2.07 -13.29
CA THR A 262 15.93 1.75 -12.59
C THR A 262 15.70 1.75 -11.08
N THR A 263 16.32 0.81 -10.40
CA THR A 263 16.33 0.75 -8.94
C THR A 263 17.72 0.44 -8.40
N THR A 264 18.06 1.03 -7.24
CA THR A 264 19.42 0.89 -6.70
C THR A 264 19.48 1.09 -5.18
N TYR A 265 20.41 0.37 -4.56
CA TYR A 265 20.84 0.59 -3.17
C TYR A 265 22.16 1.38 -3.04
N LYS A 266 22.59 2.03 -4.12
CA LYS A 266 23.92 2.68 -4.15
C LYS A 266 23.88 4.20 -4.09
N VAL A 267 22.83 4.86 -4.56
CA VAL A 267 22.78 6.32 -4.67
C VAL A 267 21.53 6.90 -4.01
N ASN A 268 21.69 8.03 -3.33
CA ASN A 268 20.59 8.82 -2.78
C ASN A 268 20.05 9.81 -3.83
N GLY A 269 18.83 10.30 -3.63
CA GLY A 269 18.23 11.34 -4.47
C GLY A 269 17.66 10.84 -5.81
N PHE A 270 17.75 9.56 -6.10
CA PHE A 270 17.14 8.95 -7.27
C PHE A 270 15.71 8.52 -6.95
N ASN A 271 14.73 9.40 -7.24
CA ASN A 271 13.34 9.22 -6.83
C ASN A 271 12.43 10.05 -7.75
N ARG A 272 11.96 9.44 -8.87
CA ARG A 272 11.18 10.14 -9.88
C ARG A 272 10.32 9.22 -10.72
N ILE A 273 9.29 9.81 -11.34
CA ILE A 273 8.55 9.24 -12.47
C ILE A 273 8.21 10.33 -13.46
N THR A 274 8.32 10.05 -14.75
CA THR A 274 7.91 10.90 -15.86
C THR A 274 7.09 10.09 -16.86
N ALA A 275 5.96 10.62 -17.29
CA ALA A 275 5.16 10.12 -18.39
C ALA A 275 5.29 11.08 -19.59
N TYR A 276 5.59 10.53 -20.75
CA TYR A 276 5.68 11.25 -22.03
C TYR A 276 4.46 10.90 -22.86
N ALA A 277 3.72 11.92 -23.26
CA ALA A 277 2.49 11.81 -24.06
C ALA A 277 2.62 12.57 -25.38
N ASP A 278 1.67 12.40 -26.30
CA ASP A 278 1.71 12.97 -27.65
C ASP A 278 1.91 14.50 -27.69
N ARG A 279 1.40 15.22 -26.67
CA ARG A 279 1.42 16.68 -26.61
C ARG A 279 2.22 17.27 -25.44
N GLY A 280 3.01 16.44 -24.76
CA GLY A 280 3.82 16.91 -23.63
C GLY A 280 4.17 15.80 -22.65
N SER A 281 4.67 16.21 -21.50
CA SER A 281 5.11 15.30 -20.42
C SER A 281 4.67 15.83 -19.06
N PHE A 282 4.59 14.93 -18.10
CA PHE A 282 4.26 15.23 -16.71
C PHE A 282 4.91 14.20 -15.78
N GLY A 283 5.09 14.56 -14.53
CA GLY A 283 5.78 13.65 -13.62
C GLY A 283 5.86 14.15 -12.19
N LEU A 284 6.50 13.34 -11.36
CA LEU A 284 6.73 13.61 -9.94
C LEU A 284 8.22 13.52 -9.61
N THR A 285 8.73 14.50 -8.84
CA THR A 285 10.11 14.51 -8.33
C THR A 285 10.20 15.33 -7.04
N PRO A 286 10.46 14.73 -5.83
CA PRO A 286 10.47 13.27 -5.61
C PRO A 286 9.09 12.64 -5.80
N ALA A 287 9.02 11.36 -6.20
CA ALA A 287 7.78 10.66 -6.52
C ALA A 287 7.28 9.75 -5.38
N PHE A 288 8.21 9.14 -4.61
CA PHE A 288 7.92 8.02 -3.71
C PHE A 288 8.35 8.30 -2.25
N SER A 289 8.53 9.56 -1.89
CA SER A 289 8.85 9.97 -0.52
C SER A 289 7.62 9.86 0.40
N TYR A 290 7.85 9.87 1.70
CA TYR A 290 6.76 9.89 2.69
C TYR A 290 6.07 11.26 2.81
N GLY A 291 6.65 12.29 2.23
CA GLY A 291 6.14 13.65 2.11
C GLY A 291 7.03 14.48 1.17
N GLY A 292 6.63 15.71 0.87
CA GLY A 292 7.36 16.62 -0.01
C GLY A 292 7.37 16.17 -1.48
N ILE A 293 6.41 15.36 -1.90
CA ILE A 293 6.22 14.98 -3.30
C ILE A 293 5.85 16.23 -4.09
N ARG A 294 6.41 16.36 -5.30
CA ARG A 294 6.17 17.50 -6.17
C ARG A 294 5.88 17.05 -7.59
N GLY A 295 4.75 17.55 -8.10
CA GLY A 295 4.34 17.34 -9.47
C GLY A 295 4.77 18.47 -10.41
N TRP A 296 4.94 18.13 -11.68
CA TRP A 296 5.22 19.09 -12.75
C TRP A 296 4.59 18.66 -14.08
N ARG A 297 4.35 19.62 -14.97
CA ARG A 297 3.79 19.41 -16.32
C ARG A 297 4.53 20.31 -17.33
N SER A 298 4.74 19.83 -18.54
CA SER A 298 5.41 20.57 -19.61
C SER A 298 4.59 21.75 -20.15
N ASP A 299 3.25 21.70 -20.03
CA ASP A 299 2.34 22.77 -20.41
C ASP A 299 2.25 23.92 -19.37
N ARG A 300 3.11 23.87 -18.33
CA ARG A 300 3.19 24.84 -17.22
C ARG A 300 1.93 24.98 -16.36
N LYS A 301 0.96 24.11 -16.51
CA LYS A 301 -0.15 24.00 -15.56
C LYS A 301 0.34 23.36 -14.27
N GLU A 302 -0.36 23.61 -13.18
CA GLU A 302 -0.08 22.93 -11.93
C GLU A 302 -0.41 21.42 -12.04
N LEU A 303 0.38 20.61 -11.36
CA LEU A 303 -0.01 19.25 -10.98
C LEU A 303 -0.30 19.33 -9.49
N PRO A 304 -1.58 19.56 -9.12
CA PRO A 304 -1.95 19.79 -7.74
C PRO A 304 -1.78 18.53 -6.89
N GLY A 305 -1.49 18.74 -5.63
CA GLY A 305 -1.43 17.72 -4.62
C GLY A 305 -1.13 18.37 -3.27
N THR A 306 -1.52 17.71 -2.21
CA THR A 306 -1.25 18.15 -0.85
C THR A 306 -0.48 17.09 -0.10
N ASP A 307 0.45 17.50 0.75
CA ASP A 307 1.11 16.57 1.65
C ASP A 307 0.10 15.98 2.64
N VAL A 308 0.06 14.66 2.66
CA VAL A 308 -0.83 13.89 3.53
C VAL A 308 -0.03 12.78 4.23
N ASP A 309 -0.56 12.29 5.32
CA ASP A 309 -0.06 11.05 5.92
C ASP A 309 -0.59 9.86 5.11
N GLN A 310 0.20 9.41 4.13
CA GLN A 310 -0.17 8.35 3.19
C GLN A 310 -0.55 7.05 3.92
N PHE A 311 0.14 6.75 5.03
CA PHE A 311 -0.13 5.57 5.85
C PHE A 311 -1.47 5.68 6.61
N ALA A 312 -1.81 6.87 7.09
CA ALA A 312 -3.10 7.07 7.73
C ALA A 312 -4.26 6.89 6.75
N ILE A 313 -4.11 7.41 5.51
CA ILE A 313 -5.15 7.31 4.49
C ILE A 313 -5.33 5.86 4.01
N GLU A 314 -4.24 5.12 3.76
CA GLU A 314 -4.38 3.73 3.31
C GLU A 314 -5.01 2.82 4.37
N MET A 315 -4.66 3.02 5.65
CA MET A 315 -5.26 2.26 6.75
C MET A 315 -6.75 2.63 6.94
N ASP A 316 -7.09 3.90 6.82
CA ASP A 316 -8.49 4.36 6.87
C ASP A 316 -9.31 3.85 5.68
N ASP A 317 -8.75 3.81 4.47
CA ASP A 317 -9.42 3.23 3.31
C ASP A 317 -9.70 1.75 3.50
N PHE A 318 -8.71 0.98 3.96
CA PHE A 318 -8.88 -0.44 4.24
C PHE A 318 -9.94 -0.68 5.34
N ALA A 319 -9.89 0.09 6.42
CA ALA A 319 -10.88 0.01 7.49
C ALA A 319 -12.28 0.35 7.00
N ARG A 320 -12.42 1.39 6.17
CA ARG A 320 -13.70 1.78 5.55
C ARG A 320 -14.24 0.67 4.64
N CYS A 321 -13.40 0.04 3.82
CA CYS A 321 -13.81 -1.08 2.99
C CYS A 321 -14.38 -2.24 3.82
N ILE A 322 -13.78 -2.54 4.97
CA ILE A 322 -14.30 -3.56 5.91
C ILE A 322 -15.64 -3.13 6.51
N ILE A 323 -15.75 -1.90 7.02
CA ILE A 323 -16.97 -1.36 7.64
C ILE A 323 -18.14 -1.36 6.65
N GLU A 324 -17.88 -0.95 5.41
CA GLU A 324 -18.89 -0.88 4.34
C GLU A 324 -19.12 -2.24 3.65
N ASN A 325 -18.41 -3.29 4.05
CA ASN A 325 -18.42 -4.61 3.40
C ASN A 325 -18.15 -4.54 1.89
N LYS A 326 -17.20 -3.69 1.49
CA LYS A 326 -16.73 -3.53 0.10
C LYS A 326 -15.34 -4.16 -0.06
N PRO A 327 -15.00 -4.65 -1.25
CA PRO A 327 -13.63 -5.10 -1.54
C PRO A 327 -12.62 -3.96 -1.33
N THR A 328 -11.43 -4.30 -0.81
CA THR A 328 -10.33 -3.34 -0.71
C THR A 328 -9.86 -2.86 -2.09
N SER A 329 -9.44 -1.61 -2.19
CA SER A 329 -8.86 -1.01 -3.40
C SER A 329 -7.46 -1.54 -3.75
N VAL A 330 -6.79 -2.19 -2.78
CA VAL A 330 -5.45 -2.77 -2.90
C VAL A 330 -5.43 -4.26 -2.53
N PRO A 331 -6.16 -5.12 -3.27
CA PRO A 331 -6.34 -6.52 -2.90
C PRO A 331 -5.05 -7.35 -3.03
N GLY A 332 -4.99 -8.48 -2.32
CA GLY A 332 -3.86 -9.42 -2.38
C GLY A 332 -3.53 -9.89 -3.79
N GLU A 333 -4.52 -10.00 -4.68
CA GLU A 333 -4.31 -10.34 -6.09
C GLU A 333 -3.45 -9.31 -6.85
N MET A 334 -3.51 -8.04 -6.44
CA MET A 334 -2.60 -7.00 -6.96
C MET A 334 -1.16 -7.31 -6.55
N GLY A 335 -0.93 -7.60 -5.26
CA GLY A 335 0.39 -7.99 -4.76
C GLY A 335 0.95 -9.24 -5.41
N LEU A 336 0.10 -10.24 -5.67
CA LEU A 336 0.48 -11.45 -6.40
C LEU A 336 0.96 -11.13 -7.82
N ARG A 337 0.28 -10.23 -8.55
CA ARG A 337 0.69 -9.80 -9.89
C ARG A 337 2.04 -9.08 -9.88
N ASP A 338 2.26 -8.19 -8.92
CA ASP A 338 3.52 -7.47 -8.79
C ASP A 338 4.69 -8.42 -8.50
N VAL A 339 4.50 -9.38 -7.59
CA VAL A 339 5.52 -10.39 -7.32
C VAL A 339 5.78 -11.24 -8.57
N ARG A 340 4.75 -11.57 -9.37
CA ARG A 340 4.92 -12.25 -10.65
C ARG A 340 5.76 -11.43 -11.62
N THR A 341 5.50 -10.13 -11.74
CA THR A 341 6.30 -9.19 -12.55
C THR A 341 7.75 -9.14 -12.06
N MET A 342 7.99 -9.05 -10.76
CA MET A 342 9.34 -9.03 -10.20
C MET A 342 10.08 -10.36 -10.43
N MET A 343 9.41 -11.51 -10.30
CA MET A 343 10.04 -12.80 -10.60
C MET A 343 10.40 -12.92 -12.07
N ALA A 344 9.55 -12.43 -12.99
CA ALA A 344 9.86 -12.36 -14.41
C ALA A 344 11.07 -11.44 -14.72
N LEU A 345 11.21 -10.33 -13.99
CA LEU A 345 12.38 -9.44 -14.09
C LEU A 345 13.67 -10.12 -13.61
N TYR A 346 13.64 -10.87 -12.52
CA TYR A 346 14.80 -11.67 -12.09
C TYR A 346 15.15 -12.75 -13.10
N GLU A 347 14.15 -13.42 -13.68
CA GLU A 347 14.38 -14.39 -14.76
C GLU A 347 15.01 -13.71 -15.99
N ALA A 348 14.48 -12.57 -16.43
CA ALA A 348 15.02 -11.80 -17.54
C ALA A 348 16.49 -11.40 -17.30
N ALA A 349 16.80 -10.88 -16.10
CA ALA A 349 18.15 -10.50 -15.73
C ALA A 349 19.12 -11.69 -15.71
N ARG A 350 18.66 -12.86 -15.25
CA ARG A 350 19.46 -14.09 -15.21
C ARG A 350 19.70 -14.70 -16.59
N THR A 351 18.73 -14.62 -17.49
CA THR A 351 18.78 -15.27 -18.81
C THR A 351 19.26 -14.34 -19.93
N GLY A 352 19.23 -13.02 -19.71
CA GLY A 352 19.48 -12.02 -20.76
C GLY A 352 18.40 -11.99 -21.83
N ARG A 353 17.20 -12.52 -21.56
CA ARG A 353 16.10 -12.63 -22.52
C ARG A 353 14.89 -11.84 -22.07
N VAL A 354 14.07 -11.44 -23.04
CA VAL A 354 12.72 -10.93 -22.75
C VAL A 354 11.85 -12.07 -22.20
N VAL A 355 11.20 -11.84 -21.06
CA VAL A 355 10.27 -12.78 -20.42
C VAL A 355 8.84 -12.27 -20.61
N ARG A 356 7.93 -13.13 -21.08
CA ARG A 356 6.50 -12.84 -21.14
C ARG A 356 5.86 -13.16 -19.80
N ILE A 357 4.95 -12.29 -19.37
CA ILE A 357 4.14 -12.47 -18.15
C ILE A 357 2.78 -13.04 -18.56
N ALA A 358 2.45 -14.22 -18.03
CA ALA A 358 1.18 -14.92 -18.26
C ALA A 358 0.12 -14.48 -17.23
#